data_0ffffbd81173b2f45a302cca6fafeb4a
#
_entry.id   0ffffbd81173b2f45a302cca6fafeb4a
#
_cell.length_a   1.000
_cell.length_b   1.000
_cell.length_c   1.000
_cell.angle_alpha   90.00
_cell.angle_beta   90.00
_cell.angle_gamma   90.00
#
_symmetry.space_group_name_H-M   'P 1'
#
loop_
_entity.id
_entity.type
_entity.pdbx_description
1 polymer ?
#
loop_
_entity_poly.entity_id
_entity_poly.type
_entity_poly.pdbx_seq_one_letter_code
_entity_poly.pdbx_strand_id
1 'polypeptide(L)'
;MSYCRTTLFEYHTEEDANELFAKYHANAPTNFPDAEVLLCTRTGPKTAVMTSLYASKEKADQAMAARKPLLEDVKAKIKSINTHEGEAHQLR
;
A
#
# COMPACT_ATOMS: atom_id res chain seq x y z
N MET A 1 -11.92 -5.99 16.03
CA MET A 1 -10.50 -6.34 15.90
C MET A 1 -10.00 -5.86 14.54
N SER A 2 -8.91 -5.09 14.56
CA SER A 2 -8.40 -4.48 13.33
C SER A 2 -7.43 -5.41 12.60
N TYR A 3 -7.29 -5.18 11.31
CA TYR A 3 -6.38 -5.95 10.45
C TYR A 3 -5.50 -4.98 9.68
N CYS A 4 -4.19 -5.20 9.70
CA CYS A 4 -3.21 -4.30 9.11
C CYS A 4 -2.45 -4.99 7.98
N ARG A 5 -2.19 -4.25 6.91
CA ARG A 5 -1.32 -4.68 5.81
C ARG A 5 -0.20 -3.66 5.65
N THR A 6 1.03 -4.16 5.66
CA THR A 6 2.21 -3.36 5.39
C THR A 6 2.89 -3.91 4.14
N THR A 7 3.12 -3.06 3.16
CA THR A 7 3.72 -3.44 1.89
C THR A 7 5.01 -2.65 1.67
N LEU A 8 6.11 -3.37 1.45
CA LEU A 8 7.40 -2.78 1.15
C LEU A 8 7.60 -2.82 -0.36
N PHE A 9 7.85 -1.64 -0.95
CA PHE A 9 8.09 -1.48 -2.37
C PHE A 9 9.52 -1.09 -2.65
N GLU A 10 10.11 -1.72 -3.66
CA GLU A 10 11.34 -1.25 -4.28
C GLU A 10 11.06 -0.97 -5.75
N TYR A 11 11.45 0.20 -6.22
CA TYR A 11 11.24 0.64 -7.60
C TYR A 11 12.55 0.55 -8.38
N HIS A 12 12.47 0.49 -9.71
CA HIS A 12 13.67 0.41 -10.56
C HIS A 12 14.49 1.69 -10.55
N THR A 13 13.82 2.85 -10.52
CA THR A 13 14.47 4.15 -10.54
C THR A 13 13.85 5.10 -9.52
N GLU A 14 14.57 6.16 -9.17
CA GLU A 14 14.04 7.21 -8.32
C GLU A 14 12.84 7.92 -8.99
N GLU A 15 12.88 8.09 -10.30
CA GLU A 15 11.78 8.69 -11.05
C GLU A 15 10.52 7.85 -10.95
N ASP A 16 10.65 6.52 -11.09
CA ASP A 16 9.53 5.60 -10.92
C ASP A 16 8.96 5.68 -9.51
N ALA A 17 9.82 5.74 -8.51
CA ALA A 17 9.41 5.89 -7.12
C ALA A 17 8.63 7.20 -6.90
N ASN A 18 9.12 8.31 -7.43
CA ASN A 18 8.46 9.61 -7.33
C ASN A 18 7.09 9.60 -7.99
N GLU A 19 7.00 9.02 -9.18
CA GLU A 19 5.75 8.95 -9.94
C GLU A 19 4.70 8.11 -9.21
N LEU A 20 5.08 6.92 -8.75
CA LEU A 20 4.14 6.02 -8.08
C LEU A 20 3.75 6.53 -6.69
N PHE A 21 4.67 7.19 -5.99
CA PHE A 21 4.37 7.83 -4.71
C PHE A 21 3.32 8.94 -4.88
N ALA A 22 3.48 9.79 -5.89
CA ALA A 22 2.52 10.85 -6.19
C ALA A 22 1.16 10.28 -6.62
N LYS A 23 1.16 9.23 -7.44
CA LYS A 23 -0.06 8.57 -7.90
C LYS A 23 -0.82 7.95 -6.73
N TYR A 24 -0.11 7.27 -5.82
CA TYR A 24 -0.72 6.70 -4.63
C TYR A 24 -1.33 7.79 -3.74
N HIS A 25 -0.61 8.89 -3.53
CA HIS A 25 -1.08 10.03 -2.76
C HIS A 25 -2.41 10.57 -3.30
N ALA A 26 -2.51 10.70 -4.61
CA ALA A 26 -3.68 11.27 -5.27
C ALA A 26 -4.89 10.32 -5.23
N ASN A 27 -4.66 9.01 -5.32
CA ASN A 27 -5.73 8.05 -5.63
C ASN A 27 -6.08 7.08 -4.50
N ALA A 28 -5.18 6.84 -3.54
CA ALA A 28 -5.40 5.82 -2.52
C ALA A 28 -6.66 6.06 -1.67
N PRO A 29 -6.99 7.28 -1.24
CA PRO A 29 -8.21 7.49 -0.46
C PRO A 29 -9.48 7.09 -1.21
N THR A 30 -9.50 7.29 -2.52
CA THR A 30 -10.63 6.89 -3.37
C THR A 30 -10.62 5.40 -3.67
N ASN A 31 -9.43 4.83 -3.92
CA ASN A 31 -9.29 3.42 -4.28
C ASN A 31 -9.51 2.48 -3.09
N PHE A 32 -9.24 2.95 -1.88
CA PHE A 32 -9.35 2.15 -0.65
C PHE A 32 -10.25 2.84 0.38
N PRO A 33 -11.55 3.00 0.07
CA PRO A 33 -12.45 3.77 0.93
C PRO A 33 -12.72 3.12 2.30
N ASP A 34 -12.52 1.81 2.42
CA ASP A 34 -12.74 1.08 3.67
C ASP A 34 -11.54 1.08 4.60
N ALA A 35 -10.40 1.62 4.17
CA ALA A 35 -9.23 1.73 5.02
C ALA A 35 -9.45 2.81 6.09
N GLU A 36 -9.27 2.44 7.35
CA GLU A 36 -9.35 3.39 8.45
C GLU A 36 -8.12 4.30 8.52
N VAL A 37 -6.96 3.74 8.13
CA VAL A 37 -5.70 4.46 8.07
C VAL A 37 -4.98 4.07 6.79
N LEU A 38 -4.46 5.07 6.08
CA LEU A 38 -3.58 4.88 4.92
C LEU A 38 -2.32 5.72 5.16
N LEU A 39 -1.18 5.06 5.24
CA LEU A 39 0.11 5.72 5.38
C LEU A 39 1.01 5.32 4.22
N CYS A 40 1.73 6.29 3.69
CA CYS A 40 2.74 6.04 2.68
C CYS A 40 4.04 6.71 3.14
N THR A 41 5.05 5.90 3.44
CA THR A 41 6.32 6.37 3.96
C THR A 41 7.40 6.20 2.91
N ARG A 42 8.07 7.30 2.54
CA ARG A 42 9.22 7.23 1.65
C ARG A 42 10.45 6.88 2.48
N THR A 43 11.00 5.69 2.24
CA THR A 43 12.12 5.16 3.04
C THR A 43 13.47 5.33 2.36
N GLY A 44 13.49 5.73 1.10
CA GLY A 44 14.72 5.96 0.34
C GLY A 44 14.41 6.44 -1.06
N PRO A 45 15.44 6.69 -1.91
CA PRO A 45 15.23 7.15 -3.28
C PRO A 45 14.38 6.20 -4.12
N LYS A 46 14.47 4.89 -3.84
CA LYS A 46 13.80 3.86 -4.63
C LYS A 46 12.89 2.97 -3.78
N THR A 47 12.60 3.35 -2.54
CA THR A 47 11.84 2.51 -1.62
C THR A 47 10.71 3.27 -0.93
N ALA A 48 9.64 2.55 -0.62
CA ALA A 48 8.51 3.08 0.14
C ALA A 48 7.85 1.97 0.94
N VAL A 49 7.22 2.34 2.04
CA VAL A 49 6.40 1.45 2.86
C VAL A 49 4.99 2.00 2.89
N MET A 50 4.03 1.17 2.54
CA MET A 50 2.61 1.53 2.59
C MET A 50 1.92 0.72 3.66
N THR A 51 1.20 1.40 4.54
CA THR A 51 0.49 0.78 5.65
C THR A 51 -0.99 1.09 5.54
N SER A 52 -1.82 0.05 5.62
CA SER A 52 -3.27 0.17 5.57
C SER A 52 -3.88 -0.55 6.77
N LEU A 53 -4.82 0.11 7.43
CA LEU A 53 -5.56 -0.46 8.56
C LEU A 53 -7.02 -0.62 8.19
N TYR A 54 -7.59 -1.79 8.46
CA TYR A 54 -8.98 -2.11 8.17
C TYR A 54 -9.70 -2.61 9.42
N ALA A 55 -11.02 -2.48 9.44
CA ALA A 55 -11.83 -2.93 10.57
C ALA A 55 -11.79 -4.46 10.72
N SER A 56 -11.57 -5.20 9.63
CA SER A 56 -11.57 -6.67 9.62
C SER A 56 -10.69 -7.21 8.50
N LYS A 57 -10.35 -8.50 8.61
CA LYS A 57 -9.64 -9.23 7.55
C LYS A 57 -10.45 -9.24 6.25
N GLU A 58 -11.76 -9.36 6.34
CA GLU A 58 -12.64 -9.35 5.17
C GLU A 58 -12.52 -8.04 4.38
N LYS A 59 -12.52 -6.91 5.08
CA LYS A 59 -12.32 -5.59 4.46
C LYS A 59 -10.94 -5.48 3.81
N ALA A 60 -9.92 -6.00 4.48
CA ALA A 60 -8.56 -6.02 3.96
C ALA A 60 -8.45 -6.88 2.69
N ASP A 61 -9.12 -8.02 2.65
CA ASP A 61 -9.13 -8.92 1.49
C ASP A 61 -9.84 -8.26 0.30
N GLN A 62 -10.93 -7.54 0.54
CA GLN A 62 -11.62 -6.78 -0.51
C GLN A 62 -10.72 -5.70 -1.09
N ALA A 63 -9.95 -5.00 -0.24
CA ALA A 63 -9.00 -3.99 -0.68
C ALA A 63 -7.85 -4.61 -1.49
N MET A 64 -7.39 -5.82 -1.14
CA MET A 64 -6.38 -6.53 -1.91
C MET A 64 -6.88 -6.85 -3.32
N ALA A 65 -8.14 -7.27 -3.45
CA ALA A 65 -8.74 -7.52 -4.75
C ALA A 65 -8.80 -6.25 -5.60
N ALA A 66 -9.12 -5.10 -4.98
CA ALA A 66 -9.13 -3.81 -5.66
C ALA A 66 -7.72 -3.35 -6.06
N ARG A 67 -6.70 -3.68 -5.25
CA ARG A 67 -5.30 -3.32 -5.50
C ARG A 67 -4.70 -4.04 -6.70
N LYS A 68 -5.10 -5.27 -6.94
CA LYS A 68 -4.49 -6.14 -7.96
C LYS A 68 -4.42 -5.51 -9.34
N PRO A 69 -5.52 -5.00 -9.94
CA PRO A 69 -5.43 -4.36 -11.26
C PRO A 69 -4.60 -3.07 -11.23
N LEU A 70 -4.58 -2.35 -10.11
CA LEU A 70 -3.78 -1.13 -9.98
C LEU A 70 -2.28 -1.44 -10.02
N LEU A 71 -1.86 -2.54 -9.40
CA LEU A 71 -0.46 -2.99 -9.44
C LEU A 71 -0.08 -3.50 -10.81
N GLU A 72 -0.98 -4.18 -11.52
CA GLU A 72 -0.73 -4.65 -12.88
C GLU A 72 -0.40 -3.49 -13.83
N ASP A 73 -1.07 -2.36 -13.68
CA ASP A 73 -0.83 -1.17 -14.51
C ASP A 73 0.57 -0.58 -14.33
N VAL A 74 1.19 -0.76 -13.17
CA VAL A 74 2.46 -0.12 -12.83
C VAL A 74 3.59 -1.10 -12.53
N LYS A 75 3.35 -2.40 -12.71
CA LYS A 75 4.33 -3.43 -12.31
C LYS A 75 5.69 -3.29 -12.99
N ALA A 76 5.74 -2.72 -14.21
CA ALA A 76 7.00 -2.50 -14.90
C ALA A 76 7.93 -1.52 -14.17
N LYS A 77 7.40 -0.70 -13.28
CA LYS A 77 8.16 0.29 -12.51
C LYS A 77 8.58 -0.23 -11.15
N ILE A 78 8.09 -1.40 -10.76
CA ILE A 78 8.32 -1.99 -9.45
C ILE A 78 9.30 -3.15 -9.57
N LYS A 79 10.39 -3.07 -8.82
CA LYS A 79 11.42 -4.12 -8.78
C LYS A 79 11.03 -5.25 -7.83
N SER A 80 10.50 -4.91 -6.65
CA SER A 80 10.03 -5.90 -5.69
C SER A 80 8.88 -5.37 -4.85
N ILE A 81 8.03 -6.30 -4.43
CA ILE A 81 6.91 -6.05 -3.52
C ILE A 81 6.93 -7.13 -2.46
N ASN A 82 6.92 -6.73 -1.18
CA ASN A 82 6.80 -7.66 -0.07
C ASN A 82 5.63 -7.21 0.80
N THR A 83 4.62 -8.05 0.91
CA THR A 83 3.41 -7.76 1.68
C THR A 83 3.40 -8.59 2.95
N HIS A 84 3.22 -7.91 4.08
CA HIS A 84 3.05 -8.52 5.39
C HIS A 84 1.73 -8.07 5.95
N GLU A 85 0.95 -8.98 6.51
CA GLU A 85 -0.35 -8.62 7.07
C GLU A 85 -0.71 -9.49 8.26
N GLY A 86 -1.56 -8.97 9.09
CA GLY A 86 -2.01 -9.66 10.28
C GLY A 86 -2.96 -8.83 11.11
N GLU A 87 -3.37 -9.43 12.22
CA GLU A 87 -4.21 -8.80 13.20
C GLU A 87 -3.47 -7.64 13.86
N ALA A 88 -4.13 -6.48 13.90
CA ALA A 88 -3.53 -5.27 14.45
C ALA A 88 -4.12 -4.97 15.84
N HIS A 89 -3.25 -4.53 16.73
CA HIS A 89 -3.60 -4.16 18.10
C HIS A 89 -3.24 -2.71 18.33
N GLN A 90 -4.21 -1.90 18.73
CA GLN A 90 -3.98 -0.50 19.07
C GLN A 90 -3.45 -0.43 20.50
N LEU A 91 -2.21 0.05 20.65
CA LEU A 91 -1.54 0.13 21.95
C LEU A 91 -1.67 1.50 22.62
N ARG A 92 -2.24 2.46 21.89
CA ARG A 92 -2.51 3.82 22.39
C ARG A 92 -3.79 4.36 21.81
#